data_a3c1472a351d7f3f12b1ca8e2ee707e3
#
_entry.id   a3c1472a351d7f3f12b1ca8e2ee707e3
#
_cell.length_a   1.000
_cell.length_b   1.000
_cell.length_c   1.000
_cell.angle_alpha   90.00
_cell.angle_beta   90.00
_cell.angle_gamma   90.00
#
_symmetry.space_group_name_H-M   'P 1'
#
loop_
_entity.id
_entity.type
_entity.pdbx_description
1 polymer ?
#
loop_
_entity_poly.entity_id
_entity_poly.type
_entity_poly.pdbx_seq_one_letter_code
_entity_poly.pdbx_strand_id
1 'polypeptide(L)'
;MLQSLRIAASLAAAAGALAVTTASPTAVAQPGGESCFRLSHLDNSRLAQDHRALYLRVYGRQFYRMDFSGACNSSGNEPLVLHPVDNGDLICHAIDVNVSVRATHEGCIPTGLHRLTSDEVSQIPPADRP
;
A
#
# COMPACT_ATOMS: atom_id res chain seq x y z
N MET A 1 89.70 -6.16 -19.01
CA MET A 1 88.48 -5.41 -19.39
C MET A 1 87.31 -6.36 -19.31
N LEU A 2 86.64 -6.41 -18.16
CA LEU A 2 85.46 -7.25 -17.95
C LEU A 2 84.30 -6.32 -17.57
N GLN A 3 83.33 -6.22 -18.45
CA GLN A 3 82.10 -5.54 -18.19
C GLN A 3 81.14 -6.54 -17.59
N SER A 4 80.75 -6.30 -16.32
CA SER A 4 79.74 -7.06 -15.61
C SER A 4 78.33 -6.60 -15.98
N LEU A 5 77.62 -7.45 -16.66
CA LEU A 5 76.23 -7.23 -17.01
C LEU A 5 75.33 -7.56 -15.79
N ARG A 6 74.72 -6.56 -15.19
CA ARG A 6 73.74 -6.74 -14.10
C ARG A 6 72.35 -6.79 -14.72
N ILE A 7 71.72 -7.95 -14.66
CA ILE A 7 70.38 -8.16 -15.03
C ILE A 7 69.48 -7.82 -13.78
N ALA A 8 68.76 -6.74 -13.85
CA ALA A 8 67.74 -6.39 -12.85
C ALA A 8 66.42 -7.06 -13.24
N ALA A 9 65.98 -8.03 -12.43
CA ALA A 9 64.69 -8.65 -12.56
C ALA A 9 63.67 -7.80 -11.85
N SER A 10 62.79 -7.16 -12.61
CA SER A 10 61.64 -6.41 -12.08
C SER A 10 60.44 -7.37 -11.85
N LEU A 11 60.15 -7.65 -10.60
CA LEU A 11 58.89 -8.32 -10.22
C LEU A 11 57.76 -7.31 -10.26
N ALA A 12 56.85 -7.42 -11.25
CA ALA A 12 55.60 -6.71 -11.27
C ALA A 12 54.59 -7.45 -10.41
N ALA A 13 54.29 -6.93 -9.25
CA ALA A 13 53.17 -7.39 -8.43
C ALA A 13 51.85 -6.86 -9.00
N ALA A 14 51.08 -7.73 -9.63
CA ALA A 14 49.73 -7.42 -10.05
C ALA A 14 48.78 -7.48 -8.82
N ALA A 15 48.42 -6.33 -8.29
CA ALA A 15 47.37 -6.21 -7.29
C ALA A 15 46.01 -6.35 -7.97
N GLY A 16 45.41 -7.54 -7.90
CA GLY A 16 44.04 -7.77 -8.32
C GLY A 16 43.08 -7.12 -7.35
N ALA A 17 42.46 -6.01 -7.74
CA ALA A 17 41.34 -5.41 -7.00
C ALA A 17 40.10 -6.29 -7.22
N LEU A 18 39.74 -7.07 -6.20
CA LEU A 18 38.41 -7.73 -6.13
C LEU A 18 37.35 -6.66 -5.88
N ALA A 19 36.66 -6.26 -6.93
CA ALA A 19 35.45 -5.43 -6.79
C ALA A 19 34.36 -6.28 -6.16
N VAL A 20 34.12 -6.09 -4.86
CA VAL A 20 32.98 -6.64 -4.16
C VAL A 20 31.77 -5.80 -4.58
N THR A 21 31.01 -6.30 -5.56
CA THR A 21 29.69 -5.75 -5.88
C THR A 21 28.75 -6.09 -4.74
N THR A 22 28.52 -5.16 -3.83
CA THR A 22 27.44 -5.25 -2.86
C THR A 22 26.12 -5.10 -3.61
N ALA A 23 25.50 -6.23 -3.94
CA ALA A 23 24.11 -6.23 -4.39
C ALA A 23 23.26 -5.72 -3.23
N SER A 24 22.72 -4.51 -3.35
CA SER A 24 21.71 -4.00 -2.42
C SER A 24 20.51 -4.96 -2.48
N PRO A 25 20.02 -5.49 -1.35
CA PRO A 25 18.80 -6.27 -1.37
C PRO A 25 17.69 -5.34 -1.87
N THR A 26 17.16 -5.65 -3.04
CA THR A 26 15.92 -5.05 -3.51
C THR A 26 14.89 -5.41 -2.46
N ALA A 27 14.42 -4.42 -1.69
CA ALA A 27 13.31 -4.60 -0.78
C ALA A 27 12.11 -5.01 -1.63
N VAL A 28 11.82 -6.30 -1.65
CA VAL A 28 10.57 -6.82 -2.21
C VAL A 28 9.48 -6.17 -1.35
N ALA A 29 8.73 -5.25 -1.94
CA ALA A 29 7.52 -4.74 -1.30
C ALA A 29 6.67 -5.96 -0.98
N GLN A 30 6.53 -6.27 0.32
CA GLN A 30 5.63 -7.34 0.74
C GLN A 30 4.21 -6.93 0.34
N PRO A 31 3.54 -7.71 -0.52
CA PRO A 31 2.14 -7.47 -0.80
C PRO A 31 1.37 -7.71 0.50
N GLY A 32 0.81 -6.64 1.08
CA GLY A 32 -0.19 -6.73 2.12
C GLY A 32 0.29 -7.35 3.43
N GLY A 33 1.18 -6.67 4.17
CA GLY A 33 1.13 -6.80 5.62
C GLY A 33 -0.28 -6.44 6.05
N GLU A 34 -0.90 -7.25 6.91
CA GLU A 34 -2.22 -7.01 7.49
C GLU A 34 -2.28 -5.57 8.01
N SER A 35 -2.83 -4.69 7.22
CA SER A 35 -2.94 -3.30 7.57
C SER A 35 -4.28 -3.06 8.21
N CYS A 36 -4.38 -3.47 9.48
CA CYS A 36 -5.56 -3.22 10.27
C CYS A 36 -5.67 -1.74 10.65
N PHE A 37 -6.87 -1.25 10.75
CA PHE A 37 -7.15 0.05 11.34
C PHE A 37 -8.32 -0.03 12.32
N ARG A 38 -8.39 0.94 13.21
CA ARG A 38 -9.55 1.09 14.10
C ARG A 38 -10.59 1.99 13.46
N LEU A 39 -11.82 1.52 13.41
CA LEU A 39 -12.94 2.27 12.80
C LEU A 39 -13.20 3.59 13.53
N SER A 40 -12.96 3.64 14.84
CA SER A 40 -13.03 4.87 15.65
C SER A 40 -12.02 5.95 15.21
N HIS A 41 -10.99 5.59 14.45
CA HIS A 41 -10.00 6.52 13.92
C HIS A 41 -10.19 6.84 12.44
N LEU A 42 -11.36 6.50 11.89
CA LEU A 42 -11.74 6.90 10.55
C LEU A 42 -12.06 8.39 10.53
N ASP A 43 -11.25 9.16 9.81
CA ASP A 43 -11.42 10.62 9.71
C ASP A 43 -12.39 11.00 8.61
N ASN A 44 -12.28 10.32 7.46
CA ASN A 44 -13.12 10.61 6.30
C ASN A 44 -13.21 9.40 5.38
N SER A 45 -14.27 9.35 4.60
CA SER A 45 -14.46 8.34 3.56
C SER A 45 -15.08 8.95 2.31
N ARG A 46 -14.71 8.43 1.16
CA ARG A 46 -15.28 8.85 -0.12
C ARG A 46 -15.51 7.66 -1.04
N LEU A 47 -16.74 7.54 -1.51
CA LEU A 47 -17.10 6.56 -2.53
C LEU A 47 -16.52 7.01 -3.87
N ALA A 48 -15.89 6.08 -4.59
CA ALA A 48 -15.39 6.32 -5.94
C ALA A 48 -16.56 6.63 -6.90
N GLN A 49 -16.29 7.39 -7.95
CA GLN A 49 -17.32 7.79 -8.92
C GLN A 49 -17.98 6.60 -9.64
N ASP A 50 -17.26 5.50 -9.76
CA ASP A 50 -17.79 4.24 -10.33
C ASP A 50 -18.62 3.43 -9.32
N HIS A 51 -18.72 3.90 -8.08
CA HIS A 51 -19.43 3.26 -6.97
C HIS A 51 -18.92 1.86 -6.57
N ARG A 52 -17.72 1.46 -7.03
CA ARG A 52 -17.16 0.12 -6.81
C ARG A 52 -16.07 0.07 -5.74
N ALA A 53 -15.64 1.22 -5.26
CA ALA A 53 -14.64 1.31 -4.19
C ALA A 53 -14.96 2.44 -3.23
N LEU A 54 -14.57 2.26 -1.98
CA LEU A 54 -14.61 3.27 -0.93
C LEU A 54 -13.19 3.58 -0.50
N TYR A 55 -12.79 4.83 -0.61
CA TYR A 55 -11.53 5.32 -0.08
C TYR A 55 -11.74 5.80 1.34
N LEU A 56 -10.84 5.39 2.23
CA LEU A 56 -10.88 5.69 3.67
C LEU A 56 -9.61 6.43 4.05
N ARG A 57 -9.74 7.48 4.85
CA ARG A 57 -8.60 8.15 5.51
C ARG A 57 -8.67 7.91 7.00
N VAL A 58 -7.60 7.37 7.56
CA VAL A 58 -7.50 6.96 8.96
C VAL A 58 -6.26 7.62 9.57
N TYR A 59 -6.37 8.07 10.83
CA TYR A 59 -5.29 8.79 11.53
C TYR A 59 -4.74 9.99 10.75
N GLY A 60 -5.55 10.64 9.93
CA GLY A 60 -5.20 11.81 9.13
C GLY A 60 -4.23 11.57 7.96
N ARG A 61 -3.59 10.40 7.89
CA ARG A 61 -2.48 10.15 6.96
C ARG A 61 -2.40 8.75 6.34
N GLN A 62 -3.18 7.82 6.82
CA GLN A 62 -3.23 6.46 6.29
C GLN A 62 -4.45 6.34 5.39
N PHE A 63 -4.24 5.78 4.20
CA PHE A 63 -5.31 5.61 3.23
C PHE A 63 -5.53 4.13 2.97
N TYR A 64 -6.79 3.76 2.88
CA TYR A 64 -7.22 2.41 2.56
C TYR A 64 -8.21 2.46 1.40
N ARG A 65 -8.27 1.38 0.65
CA ARG A 65 -9.28 1.16 -0.38
C ARG A 65 -10.05 -0.11 -0.02
N MET A 66 -11.34 0.02 -0.01
CA MET A 66 -12.29 -1.09 0.14
C MET A 66 -13.01 -1.29 -1.18
N ASP A 67 -12.88 -2.46 -1.77
CA ASP A 67 -13.55 -2.80 -3.01
C ASP A 67 -14.89 -3.50 -2.74
N PHE A 68 -15.87 -3.28 -3.62
CA PHE A 68 -17.18 -3.91 -3.55
C PHE A 68 -17.41 -4.88 -4.71
N SER A 69 -18.25 -5.88 -4.49
CA SER A 69 -18.61 -6.86 -5.53
C SER A 69 -19.42 -6.26 -6.69
N GLY A 70 -20.02 -5.09 -6.47
CA GLY A 70 -20.83 -4.36 -7.44
C GLY A 70 -20.87 -2.88 -7.10
N ALA A 71 -21.65 -2.10 -7.84
CA ALA A 71 -21.86 -0.70 -7.50
C ALA A 71 -22.63 -0.58 -6.18
N CYS A 72 -22.08 0.17 -5.25
CA CYS A 72 -22.68 0.50 -3.97
C CYS A 72 -23.31 1.88 -4.06
N ASN A 73 -24.50 2.08 -3.53
CA ASN A 73 -25.20 3.38 -3.56
C ASN A 73 -25.33 3.96 -4.98
N SER A 74 -25.81 3.15 -5.90
CA SER A 74 -25.91 3.53 -7.32
C SER A 74 -26.89 4.68 -7.60
N SER A 75 -27.73 5.03 -6.65
CA SER A 75 -28.79 6.03 -6.80
C SER A 75 -28.44 7.43 -6.27
N GLY A 76 -27.28 7.64 -5.64
CA GLY A 76 -26.99 8.96 -5.11
C GLY A 76 -25.69 9.14 -4.32
N ASN A 77 -25.57 10.30 -3.71
CA ASN A 77 -24.44 10.73 -2.91
C ASN A 77 -24.68 10.53 -1.40
N GLU A 78 -25.52 9.56 -1.06
CA GLU A 78 -25.83 9.27 0.33
C GLU A 78 -24.60 8.75 1.08
N PRO A 79 -24.38 9.16 2.33
CA PRO A 79 -23.27 8.66 3.13
C PRO A 79 -23.38 7.16 3.35
N LEU A 80 -22.25 6.49 3.26
CA LEU A 80 -22.12 5.09 3.68
C LEU A 80 -21.86 5.02 5.19
N VAL A 81 -22.39 3.96 5.79
CA VAL A 81 -22.17 3.65 7.19
C VAL A 81 -21.44 2.33 7.29
N LEU A 82 -20.37 2.32 8.07
CA LEU A 82 -19.55 1.15 8.32
C LEU A 82 -19.86 0.65 9.74
N HIS A 83 -20.23 -0.61 9.84
CA HIS A 83 -20.51 -1.28 11.11
C HIS A 83 -19.57 -2.49 11.25
N PRO A 84 -18.80 -2.61 12.33
CA PRO A 84 -18.06 -3.82 12.61
C PRO A 84 -19.00 -5.03 12.67
N VAL A 85 -18.56 -6.18 12.18
CA VAL A 85 -19.35 -7.42 12.22
C VAL A 85 -19.45 -7.96 13.64
N ASP A 86 -18.42 -7.74 14.43
CA ASP A 86 -18.36 -8.07 15.85
C ASP A 86 -18.39 -6.80 16.71
N ASN A 87 -18.31 -6.97 18.03
CA ASN A 87 -18.23 -5.83 18.96
C ASN A 87 -16.85 -5.17 18.99
N GLY A 88 -15.96 -5.55 18.07
CA GLY A 88 -14.64 -4.98 17.91
C GLY A 88 -14.65 -3.70 17.11
N ASP A 89 -13.52 -3.03 17.12
CA ASP A 89 -13.28 -1.78 16.40
C ASP A 89 -12.16 -1.94 15.36
N LEU A 90 -11.51 -3.13 15.35
CA LEU A 90 -10.37 -3.42 14.51
C LEU A 90 -10.85 -4.05 13.19
N ILE A 91 -10.52 -3.40 12.09
CA ILE A 91 -10.84 -3.82 10.73
C ILE A 91 -9.54 -4.22 10.03
N CYS A 92 -9.39 -5.50 9.72
CA CYS A 92 -8.22 -6.06 9.02
C CYS A 92 -8.58 -6.57 7.62
N HIS A 93 -9.82 -7.02 7.44
CA HIS A 93 -10.31 -7.62 6.21
C HIS A 93 -11.67 -7.04 5.83
N ALA A 94 -12.05 -7.21 4.59
CA ALA A 94 -13.34 -6.76 4.10
C ALA A 94 -14.53 -7.38 4.85
N ILE A 95 -14.39 -8.60 5.33
CA ILE A 95 -15.44 -9.34 6.06
C ILE A 95 -15.64 -8.85 7.50
N ASP A 96 -14.72 -8.04 8.03
CA ASP A 96 -14.80 -7.53 9.41
C ASP A 96 -15.80 -6.36 9.54
N VAL A 97 -16.33 -5.87 8.41
CA VAL A 97 -17.20 -4.71 8.38
C VAL A 97 -18.39 -4.91 7.45
N ASN A 98 -19.56 -4.54 7.93
CA ASN A 98 -20.77 -4.36 7.11
C ASN A 98 -20.84 -2.92 6.63
N VAL A 99 -21.15 -2.74 5.35
CA VAL A 99 -21.30 -1.42 4.74
C VAL A 99 -22.74 -1.28 4.25
N SER A 100 -23.39 -0.16 4.56
CA SER A 100 -24.73 0.13 4.09
C SER A 100 -24.89 1.62 3.76
N VAL A 101 -25.85 1.91 2.90
CA VAL A 101 -26.26 3.27 2.59
C VAL A 101 -27.14 3.79 3.73
N ARG A 102 -26.82 4.96 4.27
CA ARG A 102 -27.50 5.50 5.46
C ARG A 102 -29.00 5.65 5.28
N ALA A 103 -29.43 6.22 4.16
CA ALA A 103 -30.84 6.55 3.95
C ALA A 103 -31.71 5.34 3.57
N THR A 104 -31.19 4.45 2.75
CA THR A 104 -31.95 3.33 2.19
C THR A 104 -31.71 2.01 2.92
N HIS A 105 -30.68 1.94 3.76
CA HIS A 105 -30.17 0.71 4.39
C HIS A 105 -29.75 -0.37 3.37
N GLU A 106 -29.54 0.02 2.11
CA GLU A 106 -29.02 -0.87 1.08
C GLU A 106 -27.62 -1.36 1.48
N GLY A 107 -27.44 -2.67 1.52
CA GLY A 107 -26.18 -3.30 1.86
C GLY A 107 -25.22 -3.30 0.67
N CYS A 108 -23.98 -2.97 0.93
CA CYS A 108 -22.88 -3.12 -0.02
C CYS A 108 -22.01 -4.30 0.43
N ILE A 109 -21.50 -5.10 -0.51
CA ILE A 109 -20.72 -6.30 -0.21
C ILE A 109 -19.24 -6.00 -0.39
N PRO A 110 -18.48 -5.76 0.69
CA PRO A 110 -17.03 -5.59 0.58
C PRO A 110 -16.37 -6.90 0.15
N THR A 111 -15.41 -6.81 -0.77
CA THR A 111 -14.67 -7.96 -1.29
C THR A 111 -13.18 -7.87 -1.06
N GLY A 112 -12.65 -6.66 -0.86
CA GLY A 112 -11.25 -6.43 -0.61
C GLY A 112 -11.04 -5.21 0.28
N LEU A 113 -9.99 -5.25 1.09
CA LEU A 113 -9.50 -4.12 1.88
C LEU A 113 -7.99 -4.12 1.84
N HIS A 114 -7.39 -3.02 1.43
CA HIS A 114 -5.94 -2.89 1.42
C HIS A 114 -5.51 -1.46 1.72
N ARG A 115 -4.36 -1.35 2.36
CA ARG A 115 -3.72 -0.07 2.62
C ARG A 115 -3.02 0.41 1.36
N LEU A 116 -3.20 1.68 1.04
CA LEU A 116 -2.56 2.30 -0.11
C LEU A 116 -1.17 2.82 0.23
N THR A 117 -0.25 2.64 -0.71
CA THR A 117 1.06 3.29 -0.69
C THR A 117 0.93 4.77 -1.04
N SER A 118 1.98 5.56 -0.80
CA SER A 118 1.99 6.98 -1.17
C SER A 118 1.79 7.20 -2.68
N ASP A 119 2.34 6.30 -3.50
CA ASP A 119 2.20 6.39 -4.95
C ASP A 119 0.76 6.11 -5.39
N GLU A 120 0.12 5.09 -4.81
CA GLU A 120 -1.29 4.78 -5.06
C GLU A 120 -2.22 5.92 -4.61
N VAL A 121 -1.93 6.53 -3.46
CA VAL A 121 -2.68 7.69 -2.96
C VAL A 121 -2.58 8.87 -3.93
N SER A 122 -1.40 9.11 -4.52
CA SER A 122 -1.21 10.17 -5.50
C SER A 122 -2.04 9.96 -6.78
N GLN A 123 -2.36 8.71 -7.11
CA GLN A 123 -3.13 8.30 -8.27
C GLN A 123 -4.66 8.33 -8.06
N ILE A 124 -5.12 8.51 -6.81
CA ILE A 124 -6.56 8.65 -6.55
C ILE A 124 -7.06 9.92 -7.27
N PRO A 125 -8.11 9.82 -8.10
CA PRO A 125 -8.71 11.00 -8.71
C PRO A 125 -9.09 12.04 -7.66
N PRO A 126 -8.90 13.35 -7.91
CA PRO A 126 -9.19 14.39 -6.91
C PRO A 126 -10.63 14.34 -6.36
N ALA A 127 -11.60 13.96 -7.19
CA ALA A 127 -13.00 13.83 -6.79
C ALA A 127 -13.26 12.64 -5.83
N ASP A 128 -12.39 11.63 -5.84
CA ASP A 128 -12.51 10.40 -5.05
C ASP A 128 -11.66 10.42 -3.77
N ARG A 129 -10.88 11.49 -3.55
CA ARG A 129 -10.03 11.61 -2.35
C ARG A 129 -10.86 11.91 -1.10
N PRO A 130 -10.69 11.10 -0.01
CA PRO A 130 -11.32 11.36 1.28
C PRO A 130 -10.64 12.47 2.08
#